data_6fec2e2b2b637dc3496c34f6f21dfed3
#
_entry.id   6fec2e2b2b637dc3496c34f6f21dfed3
#
_cell.length_a   1.000
_cell.length_b   1.000
_cell.length_c   1.000
_cell.angle_alpha   90.00
_cell.angle_beta   90.00
_cell.angle_gamma   90.00
#
_symmetry.space_group_name_H-M   'P 1'
#
loop_
_entity.id
_entity.type
_entity.pdbx_description
1 polymer ?
#
loop_
_entity_poly.entity_id
_entity_poly.type
_entity_poly.pdbx_seq_one_letter_code
_entity_poly.pdbx_strand_id
1 'polypeptide(L)'
;TSIPDFLSWFPDGVAGTYAKTDNVFMLKFDDVECEVLFRGLDDARDVRRLLSLQVSFAILDEFREINPEIFKTIQGRLGRYPNKMMVKPRPEWGNDDNGLPIGGCVTEDGKSNAHLWGASNPPDMETYWEEFLSTPPNNCHVTIQPSGLSPKADWIEFLPAGYYDNLAEGKDQDWIDVYIHSK
;
A
#
# COMPACT_ATOMS: atom_id res chain seq x y z
N THR A 1 -11.05 -5.91 5.88
CA THR A 1 -11.98 -5.42 4.85
C THR A 1 -11.36 -5.29 3.47
N SER A 2 -10.04 -5.19 3.32
CA SER A 2 -9.35 -5.02 2.03
C SER A 2 -9.62 -6.14 1.00
N ILE A 3 -9.93 -7.38 1.44
CA ILE A 3 -10.20 -8.50 0.51
C ILE A 3 -11.49 -8.30 -0.29
N PRO A 4 -12.65 -7.96 0.29
CA PRO A 4 -13.86 -7.69 -0.48
C PRO A 4 -13.70 -6.56 -1.48
N ASP A 5 -13.01 -5.49 -1.11
CA ASP A 5 -12.76 -4.36 -2.01
C ASP A 5 -11.86 -4.78 -3.18
N PHE A 6 -10.78 -5.51 -2.90
CA PHE A 6 -9.91 -6.06 -3.93
C PHE A 6 -10.69 -6.96 -4.91
N LEU A 7 -11.53 -7.86 -4.38
CA LEU A 7 -12.34 -8.76 -5.22
C LEU A 7 -13.45 -8.02 -6.02
N SER A 8 -13.85 -6.83 -5.59
CA SER A 8 -14.74 -5.98 -6.39
C SER A 8 -14.04 -5.41 -7.62
N TRP A 9 -12.75 -5.15 -7.52
CA TRP A 9 -11.92 -4.66 -8.65
C TRP A 9 -11.38 -5.79 -9.51
N PHE A 10 -11.06 -6.92 -8.90
CA PHE A 10 -10.52 -8.11 -9.55
C PHE A 10 -11.42 -9.32 -9.25
N PRO A 11 -12.55 -9.47 -9.96
CA PRO A 11 -13.50 -10.54 -9.69
C PRO A 11 -12.88 -11.93 -9.84
N ASP A 12 -13.19 -12.81 -8.87
CA ASP A 12 -12.79 -14.21 -8.91
C ASP A 12 -13.34 -14.91 -10.15
N GLY A 13 -12.52 -15.71 -10.80
CA GLY A 13 -12.84 -16.39 -12.05
C GLY A 13 -12.79 -15.50 -13.31
N VAL A 14 -12.54 -14.19 -13.17
CA VAL A 14 -12.40 -13.25 -14.30
C VAL A 14 -10.97 -12.74 -14.41
N ALA A 15 -10.50 -12.04 -13.38
CA ALA A 15 -9.14 -11.48 -13.35
C ALA A 15 -8.11 -12.44 -12.75
N GLY A 16 -8.55 -13.55 -12.22
CA GLY A 16 -7.69 -14.53 -11.55
C GLY A 16 -8.52 -15.51 -10.73
N THR A 17 -7.90 -16.14 -9.74
CA THR A 17 -8.55 -17.12 -8.85
C THR A 17 -8.22 -16.85 -7.40
N TYR A 18 -9.25 -16.79 -6.55
CA TYR A 18 -9.11 -16.55 -5.12
C TYR A 18 -9.16 -17.85 -4.30
N ALA A 19 -8.06 -18.19 -3.65
CA ALA A 19 -7.98 -19.28 -2.68
C ALA A 19 -8.32 -18.77 -1.27
N LYS A 20 -9.59 -18.89 -0.89
CA LYS A 20 -10.13 -18.35 0.37
C LYS A 20 -9.45 -18.92 1.62
N THR A 21 -9.05 -20.19 1.59
CA THR A 21 -8.40 -20.85 2.73
C THR A 21 -7.05 -20.24 3.08
N ASP A 22 -6.31 -19.82 2.05
CA ASP A 22 -4.95 -19.31 2.19
C ASP A 22 -4.89 -17.79 2.12
N ASN A 23 -6.03 -17.13 1.82
CA ASN A 23 -6.12 -15.71 1.53
C ASN A 23 -5.12 -15.28 0.46
N VAL A 24 -5.15 -15.98 -0.68
CA VAL A 24 -4.27 -15.76 -1.82
C VAL A 24 -5.10 -15.57 -3.07
N PHE A 25 -4.80 -14.53 -3.84
CA PHE A 25 -5.35 -14.33 -5.16
C PHE A 25 -4.26 -14.49 -6.21
N MET A 26 -4.47 -15.40 -7.15
CA MET A 26 -3.61 -15.58 -8.32
C MET A 26 -4.15 -14.70 -9.45
N LEU A 27 -3.61 -13.49 -9.55
CA LEU A 27 -3.92 -12.56 -10.63
C LEU A 27 -3.21 -13.00 -11.91
N LYS A 28 -3.95 -13.05 -13.00
CA LYS A 28 -3.39 -13.42 -14.29
C LYS A 28 -3.99 -12.57 -15.40
N PHE A 29 -3.13 -11.85 -16.08
CA PHE A 29 -3.51 -11.09 -17.28
C PHE A 29 -2.33 -11.05 -18.25
N ASP A 30 -2.64 -11.29 -19.53
CA ASP A 30 -1.64 -11.39 -20.59
C ASP A 30 -0.54 -12.40 -20.21
N ASP A 31 0.72 -11.99 -20.18
CA ASP A 31 1.88 -12.79 -19.76
C ASP A 31 2.32 -12.50 -18.31
N VAL A 32 1.52 -11.76 -17.55
CA VAL A 32 1.76 -11.46 -16.15
C VAL A 32 0.99 -12.42 -15.26
N GLU A 33 1.71 -13.08 -14.35
CA GLU A 33 1.14 -13.82 -13.23
C GLU A 33 1.62 -13.18 -11.92
N CYS A 34 0.69 -12.83 -11.04
CA CYS A 34 0.99 -12.20 -9.77
C CYS A 34 0.25 -12.92 -8.64
N GLU A 35 0.99 -13.35 -7.63
CA GLU A 35 0.42 -13.89 -6.39
C GLU A 35 0.22 -12.76 -5.40
N VAL A 36 -1.03 -12.46 -5.07
CA VAL A 36 -1.41 -11.45 -4.09
C VAL A 36 -1.75 -12.13 -2.77
N LEU A 37 -0.94 -11.87 -1.75
CA LEU A 37 -1.07 -12.46 -0.43
C LEU A 37 -1.74 -11.47 0.53
N PHE A 38 -2.90 -11.82 1.07
CA PHE A 38 -3.54 -11.03 2.13
C PHE A 38 -3.12 -11.56 3.50
N ARG A 39 -2.55 -10.68 4.32
CA ARG A 39 -2.02 -11.07 5.63
C ARG A 39 -2.42 -10.05 6.69
N GLY A 40 -2.97 -10.53 7.80
CA GLY A 40 -3.01 -9.77 9.05
C GLY A 40 -1.61 -9.71 9.66
N LEU A 41 -1.32 -8.63 10.37
CA LEU A 41 0.00 -8.37 10.95
C LEU A 41 -0.10 -8.04 12.44
N ASP A 42 -0.88 -8.85 13.16
CA ASP A 42 -1.30 -8.53 14.52
C ASP A 42 -0.36 -9.11 15.59
N ASP A 43 0.41 -10.14 15.28
CA ASP A 43 1.23 -10.83 16.29
C ASP A 43 2.64 -11.25 15.83
N ALA A 44 3.45 -11.70 16.81
CA ALA A 44 4.82 -12.16 16.58
C ALA A 44 4.93 -13.41 15.66
N ARG A 45 3.84 -14.15 15.45
CA ARG A 45 3.84 -15.30 14.50
C ARG A 45 3.79 -14.77 13.07
N ASP A 46 3.11 -13.65 12.85
CA ASP A 46 3.03 -13.01 11.56
C ASP A 46 4.40 -12.48 11.14
N VAL A 47 5.17 -11.89 12.05
CA VAL A 47 6.57 -11.50 11.79
C VAL A 47 7.40 -12.71 11.31
N ARG A 48 7.25 -13.86 11.95
CA ARG A 48 8.00 -15.07 11.53
C ARG A 48 7.59 -15.56 10.14
N ARG A 49 6.32 -15.46 9.79
CA ARG A 49 5.82 -15.77 8.43
C ARG A 49 6.40 -14.80 7.40
N LEU A 50 6.44 -13.51 7.72
CA LEU A 50 7.03 -12.49 6.86
C LEU A 50 8.52 -12.76 6.58
N LEU A 51 9.25 -13.28 7.55
CA LEU A 51 10.68 -13.58 7.39
C LEU A 51 10.96 -14.61 6.29
N SER A 52 10.01 -15.47 5.94
CA SER A 52 10.13 -16.46 4.86
C SER A 52 9.70 -15.91 3.49
N LEU A 53 9.02 -14.77 3.45
CA LEU A 53 8.52 -14.20 2.20
C LEU A 53 9.62 -13.49 1.41
N GLN A 54 9.45 -13.50 0.10
CA GLN A 54 10.20 -12.69 -0.85
C GLN A 54 9.16 -12.04 -1.75
N VAL A 55 9.01 -10.73 -1.66
CA VAL A 55 7.93 -10.00 -2.32
C VAL A 55 8.47 -8.93 -3.27
N SER A 56 7.73 -8.71 -4.33
CA SER A 56 8.04 -7.69 -5.33
C SER A 56 7.62 -6.31 -4.85
N PHE A 57 6.43 -6.23 -4.24
CA PHE A 57 5.90 -5.02 -3.63
C PHE A 57 5.02 -5.37 -2.43
N ALA A 58 4.70 -4.38 -1.62
CA ALA A 58 3.78 -4.52 -0.51
C ALA A 58 2.87 -3.29 -0.41
N ILE A 59 1.63 -3.52 0.01
CA ILE A 59 0.67 -2.47 0.35
C ILE A 59 0.28 -2.68 1.81
N LEU A 60 0.41 -1.63 2.61
CA LEU A 60 0.05 -1.60 4.02
C LEU A 60 -1.18 -0.73 4.20
N ASP A 61 -2.26 -1.36 4.61
CA ASP A 61 -3.50 -0.67 4.98
C ASP A 61 -3.46 -0.34 6.48
N GLU A 62 -3.91 0.86 6.86
CA GLU A 62 -3.84 1.37 8.24
C GLU A 62 -2.44 1.23 8.85
N PHE A 63 -1.40 1.65 8.11
CA PHE A 63 -0.03 1.35 8.48
C PHE A 63 0.40 1.96 9.84
N ARG A 64 -0.26 3.01 10.35
CA ARG A 64 0.00 3.57 11.68
C ARG A 64 -0.24 2.57 12.81
N GLU A 65 -1.10 1.58 12.59
CA GLU A 65 -1.40 0.51 13.53
C GLU A 65 -0.36 -0.63 13.48
N ILE A 66 0.48 -0.65 12.45
CA ILE A 66 1.48 -1.70 12.25
C ILE A 66 2.68 -1.44 13.14
N ASN A 67 3.14 -2.48 13.84
CA ASN A 67 4.36 -2.41 14.63
C ASN A 67 5.56 -2.04 13.72
N PRO A 68 6.38 -1.03 14.09
CA PRO A 68 7.54 -0.61 13.31
C PRO A 68 8.53 -1.73 12.95
N GLU A 69 8.68 -2.76 13.80
CA GLU A 69 9.55 -3.90 13.51
C GLU A 69 8.98 -4.79 12.39
N ILE A 70 7.66 -4.88 12.27
CA ILE A 70 6.99 -5.54 11.15
C ILE A 70 7.27 -4.77 9.87
N PHE A 71 7.10 -3.47 9.88
CA PHE A 71 7.39 -2.58 8.75
C PHE A 71 8.84 -2.73 8.26
N LYS A 72 9.82 -2.65 9.16
CA LYS A 72 11.25 -2.86 8.85
C LYS A 72 11.52 -4.26 8.27
N THR A 73 10.80 -5.26 8.79
CA THR A 73 10.90 -6.63 8.27
C THR A 73 10.41 -6.72 6.84
N ILE A 74 9.26 -6.10 6.52
CA ILE A 74 8.71 -6.06 5.16
C ILE A 74 9.68 -5.34 4.22
N GLN A 75 10.21 -4.19 4.60
CA GLN A 75 11.22 -3.48 3.81
C GLN A 75 12.42 -4.38 3.46
N GLY A 76 12.87 -5.20 4.40
CA GLY A 76 13.96 -6.16 4.18
C GLY A 76 13.59 -7.34 3.27
N ARG A 77 12.32 -7.51 2.89
CA ARG A 77 11.84 -8.59 1.99
C ARG A 77 11.47 -8.11 0.60
N LEU A 78 11.34 -6.81 0.43
CA LEU A 78 11.06 -6.19 -0.85
C LEU A 78 12.19 -6.38 -1.86
N GLY A 79 11.80 -6.54 -3.13
CA GLY A 79 12.74 -6.63 -4.24
C GLY A 79 13.64 -7.87 -4.26
N ARG A 80 13.36 -8.87 -3.44
CA ARG A 80 14.07 -10.14 -3.46
C ARG A 80 13.54 -11.09 -4.54
N TYR A 81 12.30 -10.90 -4.95
CA TYR A 81 11.65 -11.67 -5.99
C TYR A 81 10.81 -10.73 -6.88
N PRO A 82 10.76 -10.97 -8.19
CA PRO A 82 11.69 -11.81 -8.95
C PRO A 82 13.11 -11.22 -8.95
N ASN A 83 14.12 -12.04 -9.04
CA ASN A 83 15.49 -11.53 -9.15
C ASN A 83 15.78 -11.06 -10.59
N LYS A 84 16.86 -10.29 -10.78
CA LYS A 84 17.23 -9.71 -12.07
C LYS A 84 17.38 -10.70 -13.23
N MET A 85 17.58 -11.99 -12.94
CA MET A 85 17.68 -13.05 -13.95
C MET A 85 16.30 -13.48 -14.47
N MET A 86 15.23 -13.23 -13.71
CA MET A 86 13.87 -13.66 -14.01
C MET A 86 13.05 -12.57 -14.70
N VAL A 87 13.48 -11.32 -14.61
CA VAL A 87 12.74 -10.18 -15.13
C VAL A 87 13.45 -9.59 -16.34
N LYS A 88 12.72 -9.47 -17.44
CA LYS A 88 13.19 -8.75 -18.61
C LYS A 88 12.50 -7.38 -18.64
N PRO A 89 13.25 -6.29 -18.81
CA PRO A 89 12.65 -5.00 -19.11
C PRO A 89 11.73 -5.12 -20.33
N ARG A 90 10.67 -4.33 -20.36
CA ARG A 90 9.75 -4.25 -21.48
C ARG A 90 9.98 -2.98 -22.27
N PRO A 91 10.86 -3.00 -23.28
CA PRO A 91 11.20 -1.80 -24.07
C PRO A 91 10.00 -1.12 -24.71
N GLU A 92 8.94 -1.91 -24.99
CA GLU A 92 7.68 -1.43 -25.55
C GLU A 92 6.89 -0.50 -24.62
N TRP A 93 7.18 -0.53 -23.32
CA TRP A 93 6.58 0.37 -22.33
C TRP A 93 7.34 1.69 -22.19
N GLY A 94 8.48 1.81 -22.87
CA GLY A 94 9.33 3.01 -22.80
C GLY A 94 10.18 3.07 -21.55
N ASN A 95 10.65 4.27 -21.25
CA ASN A 95 11.49 4.56 -20.09
C ASN A 95 10.74 5.49 -19.14
N ASP A 96 11.10 5.42 -17.87
CA ASP A 96 10.64 6.37 -16.85
C ASP A 96 11.33 7.74 -17.01
N ASP A 97 11.00 8.70 -16.13
CA ASP A 97 11.56 10.05 -16.14
C ASP A 97 13.09 10.09 -15.90
N ASN A 98 13.67 9.00 -15.43
CA ASN A 98 15.12 8.84 -15.22
C ASN A 98 15.80 8.12 -16.38
N GLY A 99 15.04 7.76 -17.43
CA GLY A 99 15.54 7.05 -18.60
C GLY A 99 15.71 5.54 -18.41
N LEU A 100 15.13 4.97 -17.34
CA LEU A 100 15.18 3.52 -17.07
C LEU A 100 13.98 2.82 -17.72
N PRO A 101 14.16 1.59 -18.27
CA PRO A 101 13.07 0.84 -18.86
C PRO A 101 11.94 0.58 -17.86
N ILE A 102 10.71 0.88 -18.27
CA ILE A 102 9.52 0.58 -17.49
C ILE A 102 9.25 -0.93 -17.56
N GLY A 103 8.85 -1.49 -16.43
CA GLY A 103 8.51 -2.91 -16.30
C GLY A 103 9.60 -3.73 -15.64
N GLY A 104 9.13 -4.70 -14.87
CA GLY A 104 9.98 -5.53 -14.04
C GLY A 104 10.28 -4.94 -12.66
N CYS A 105 10.70 -5.80 -11.74
CA CYS A 105 11.08 -5.41 -10.37
C CYS A 105 12.58 -5.09 -10.23
N VAL A 106 13.34 -5.17 -11.30
CA VAL A 106 14.78 -4.90 -11.31
C VAL A 106 15.14 -4.12 -12.57
N THR A 107 15.75 -2.97 -12.40
CA THR A 107 16.25 -2.12 -13.46
C THR A 107 17.54 -2.69 -14.09
N GLU A 108 17.95 -2.20 -15.29
CA GLU A 108 19.15 -2.67 -15.97
C GLU A 108 20.43 -2.51 -15.15
N ASP A 109 20.51 -1.47 -14.31
CA ASP A 109 21.64 -1.25 -13.39
C ASP A 109 21.60 -2.17 -12.15
N GLY A 110 20.63 -3.09 -12.08
CA GLY A 110 20.50 -4.06 -11.00
C GLY A 110 19.86 -3.53 -9.73
N LYS A 111 19.31 -2.30 -9.75
CA LYS A 111 18.54 -1.79 -8.61
C LYS A 111 17.16 -2.40 -8.56
N SER A 112 16.63 -2.54 -7.36
CA SER A 112 15.26 -3.00 -7.17
C SER A 112 14.27 -1.89 -7.54
N ASN A 113 13.28 -2.24 -8.35
CA ASN A 113 12.10 -1.41 -8.61
C ASN A 113 10.94 -1.83 -7.70
N ALA A 114 11.23 -2.34 -6.53
CA ALA A 114 10.25 -2.77 -5.57
C ALA A 114 9.74 -1.58 -4.76
N HIS A 115 8.43 -1.55 -4.52
CA HIS A 115 7.77 -0.48 -3.81
C HIS A 115 7.03 -1.00 -2.59
N LEU A 116 7.03 -0.17 -1.54
CA LEU A 116 6.16 -0.32 -0.39
C LEU A 116 5.24 0.90 -0.36
N TRP A 117 3.95 0.64 -0.38
CA TRP A 117 2.92 1.66 -0.30
C TRP A 117 2.20 1.53 1.02
N GLY A 118 1.85 2.65 1.62
CA GLY A 118 1.09 2.68 2.85
C GLY A 118 -0.01 3.73 2.79
N ALA A 119 -1.17 3.40 3.32
CA ALA A 119 -2.27 4.33 3.52
C ALA A 119 -2.72 4.27 4.97
N SER A 120 -2.97 5.40 5.58
CA SER A 120 -3.44 5.50 6.95
C SER A 120 -3.99 6.90 7.25
N ASN A 121 -4.76 7.00 8.30
CA ASN A 121 -5.02 8.29 8.93
C ASN A 121 -3.73 8.87 9.54
N PRO A 122 -3.68 10.17 9.87
CA PRO A 122 -2.56 10.76 10.57
C PRO A 122 -2.19 9.95 11.83
N PRO A 123 -0.91 9.72 12.10
CA PRO A 123 -0.48 9.01 13.30
C PRO A 123 -0.66 9.88 14.55
N ASP A 124 -0.72 9.22 15.70
CA ASP A 124 -0.72 9.90 16.99
C ASP A 124 0.62 10.61 17.22
N MET A 125 0.58 11.72 17.96
CA MET A 125 1.77 12.48 18.32
C MET A 125 2.74 11.65 19.18
N GLU A 126 4.02 11.96 19.10
CA GLU A 126 5.10 11.29 19.84
C GLU A 126 5.23 9.79 19.55
N THR A 127 4.77 9.36 18.36
CA THR A 127 4.91 7.99 17.90
C THR A 127 6.03 7.84 16.87
N TYR A 128 6.48 6.59 16.65
CA TYR A 128 7.42 6.27 15.57
C TYR A 128 6.91 6.73 14.21
N TRP A 129 5.61 6.60 13.96
CA TRP A 129 5.02 6.94 12.66
C TRP A 129 4.93 8.45 12.43
N GLU A 130 4.67 9.20 13.48
CA GLU A 130 4.70 10.67 13.41
C GLU A 130 6.12 11.16 13.07
N GLU A 131 7.15 10.65 13.74
CA GLU A 131 8.54 10.97 13.45
C GLU A 131 8.94 10.56 12.02
N PHE A 132 8.57 9.34 11.61
CA PHE A 132 8.86 8.82 10.27
C PHE A 132 8.24 9.66 9.16
N LEU A 133 7.00 10.11 9.31
CA LEU A 133 6.30 10.91 8.31
C LEU A 133 6.73 12.38 8.30
N SER A 134 7.11 12.92 9.45
CA SER A 134 7.62 14.30 9.56
C SER A 134 9.03 14.46 9.00
N THR A 135 9.83 13.40 9.06
CA THR A 135 11.21 13.39 8.54
C THR A 135 11.45 12.11 7.73
N PRO A 136 10.78 11.97 6.58
CA PRO A 136 10.86 10.74 5.80
C PRO A 136 12.26 10.53 5.21
N PRO A 137 12.72 9.27 5.08
CA PRO A 137 13.95 8.94 4.35
C PRO A 137 13.92 9.43 2.90
N ASN A 138 15.08 9.66 2.30
CA ASN A 138 15.21 10.18 0.93
C ASN A 138 14.51 9.31 -0.15
N ASN A 139 14.31 8.03 0.11
CA ASN A 139 13.61 7.11 -0.77
C ASN A 139 12.14 6.91 -0.42
N CYS A 140 11.59 7.78 0.43
CA CYS A 140 10.19 7.78 0.83
C CYS A 140 9.52 9.05 0.33
N HIS A 141 8.34 8.91 -0.26
CA HIS A 141 7.48 10.02 -0.65
C HIS A 141 6.23 9.99 0.22
N VAL A 142 5.92 11.12 0.85
CA VAL A 142 4.72 11.27 1.67
C VAL A 142 3.74 12.20 0.95
N THR A 143 2.53 11.72 0.76
CA THR A 143 1.42 12.53 0.24
C THR A 143 0.37 12.68 1.33
N ILE A 144 0.01 13.92 1.65
CA ILE A 144 -1.04 14.22 2.60
C ILE A 144 -2.30 14.56 1.80
N GLN A 145 -3.36 13.80 2.04
CA GLN A 145 -4.65 14.07 1.45
C GLN A 145 -5.23 15.35 2.06
N PRO A 146 -5.81 16.25 1.25
CA PRO A 146 -6.45 17.44 1.79
C PRO A 146 -7.67 17.06 2.65
N SER A 147 -8.04 17.96 3.59
CA SER A 147 -9.28 17.83 4.36
C SER A 147 -10.46 17.42 3.48
N GLY A 148 -11.29 16.53 3.97
CA GLY A 148 -12.53 16.13 3.30
C GLY A 148 -13.51 17.30 3.03
N LEU A 149 -13.35 18.43 3.73
CA LEU A 149 -14.08 19.67 3.48
C LEU A 149 -13.39 20.58 2.45
N SER A 150 -12.22 20.20 1.95
CA SER A 150 -11.50 20.98 0.94
C SER A 150 -12.17 20.85 -0.42
N PRO A 151 -12.24 21.94 -1.21
CA PRO A 151 -12.66 21.86 -2.62
C PRO A 151 -11.72 20.98 -3.49
N LYS A 152 -10.57 20.60 -2.96
CA LYS A 152 -9.60 19.72 -3.61
C LYS A 152 -9.68 18.28 -3.11
N ALA A 153 -10.61 17.97 -2.22
CA ALA A 153 -10.80 16.58 -1.78
C ALA A 153 -11.41 15.77 -2.92
N ASP A 154 -10.89 14.56 -3.11
CA ASP A 154 -11.41 13.65 -4.11
C ASP A 154 -12.74 13.01 -3.64
N TRP A 155 -13.55 12.57 -4.59
CA TRP A 155 -14.78 11.77 -4.36
C TRP A 155 -15.90 12.46 -3.59
N ILE A 156 -15.84 13.75 -3.32
CA ILE A 156 -16.89 14.50 -2.59
C ILE A 156 -18.25 14.39 -3.32
N GLU A 157 -18.24 14.41 -4.64
CA GLU A 157 -19.42 14.30 -5.49
C GLU A 157 -20.18 12.98 -5.36
N PHE A 158 -19.52 11.94 -4.85
CA PHE A 158 -20.12 10.61 -4.61
C PHE A 158 -20.62 10.43 -3.18
N LEU A 159 -20.33 11.39 -2.28
CA LEU A 159 -20.80 11.33 -0.90
C LEU A 159 -22.20 11.93 -0.77
N PRO A 160 -23.02 11.43 0.15
CA PRO A 160 -24.30 12.07 0.48
C PRO A 160 -24.12 13.52 0.92
N ALA A 161 -25.08 14.39 0.57
CA ALA A 161 -25.07 15.77 1.05
C ALA A 161 -24.98 15.83 2.59
N GLY A 162 -24.09 16.68 3.11
CA GLY A 162 -23.87 16.81 4.55
C GLY A 162 -23.14 15.63 5.20
N TYR A 163 -22.46 14.77 4.41
CA TYR A 163 -21.76 13.60 4.93
C TYR A 163 -20.78 13.95 6.07
N TYR A 164 -19.91 14.93 5.86
CA TYR A 164 -18.92 15.32 6.87
C TYR A 164 -19.53 16.06 8.06
N ASP A 165 -20.60 16.82 7.87
CA ASP A 165 -21.33 17.46 8.96
C ASP A 165 -21.95 16.40 9.89
N ASN A 166 -22.59 15.39 9.29
CA ASN A 166 -23.15 14.26 10.03
C ASN A 166 -22.09 13.42 10.72
N LEU A 167 -20.93 13.25 10.05
CA LEU A 167 -19.80 12.48 10.59
C LEU A 167 -19.17 13.19 11.81
N ALA A 168 -19.12 14.52 11.81
CA ALA A 168 -18.60 15.35 12.89
C ALA A 168 -19.53 15.42 14.11
N GLU A 169 -20.82 15.13 13.93
CA GLU A 169 -21.79 15.27 15.00
C GLU A 169 -21.45 14.39 16.21
N GLY A 170 -21.33 15.02 17.39
CA GLY A 170 -21.01 14.35 18.65
C GLY A 170 -19.56 13.87 18.80
N LYS A 171 -18.68 14.27 17.89
CA LYS A 171 -17.25 13.99 17.97
C LYS A 171 -16.47 15.14 18.61
N ASP A 172 -15.36 14.82 19.29
CA ASP A 172 -14.42 15.84 19.78
C ASP A 172 -13.57 16.41 18.64
N GLN A 173 -12.87 17.51 18.96
CA GLN A 173 -12.08 18.22 17.96
C GLN A 173 -10.90 17.38 17.46
N ASP A 174 -10.26 16.61 18.33
CA ASP A 174 -9.10 15.79 17.97
C ASP A 174 -9.53 14.71 16.94
N TRP A 175 -10.68 14.10 17.18
CA TRP A 175 -11.25 13.15 16.22
C TRP A 175 -11.56 13.81 14.87
N ILE A 176 -12.16 15.00 14.89
CA ILE A 176 -12.49 15.77 13.68
C ILE A 176 -11.21 16.15 12.92
N ASP A 177 -10.18 16.57 13.62
CA ASP A 177 -8.90 16.95 13.02
C ASP A 177 -8.22 15.74 12.33
N VAL A 178 -8.24 14.57 12.94
CA VAL A 178 -7.66 13.34 12.35
C VAL A 178 -8.49 12.84 11.17
N TYR A 179 -9.81 12.63 11.35
CA TYR A 179 -10.63 11.87 10.39
C TYR A 179 -11.30 12.73 9.31
N ILE A 180 -11.40 14.04 9.52
CA ILE A 180 -12.00 14.97 8.53
C ILE A 180 -10.95 15.91 7.95
N HIS A 181 -10.05 16.41 8.77
CA HIS A 181 -9.07 17.42 8.36
C HIS A 181 -7.70 16.86 7.99
N SER A 182 -7.44 15.58 8.22
CA SER A 182 -6.14 14.92 7.95
C SER A 182 -4.96 15.65 8.61
N LYS A 183 -5.13 16.05 9.88
CA LYS A 183 -4.14 16.78 10.67
C LYS A 183 -3.50 15.91 11.72
#